data_d5881dd6ae7999902212bbee8b108489
#
_entry.id   d5881dd6ae7999902212bbee8b108489
#
_cell.length_a   1.000
_cell.length_b   1.000
_cell.length_c   1.000
_cell.angle_alpha   90.00
_cell.angle_beta   90.00
_cell.angle_gamma   90.00
#
_symmetry.space_group_name_H-M   'P 1'
#
loop_
_entity.id
_entity.type
_entity.pdbx_description
1 polymer ?
#
loop_
_entity_poly.entity_id
_entity_poly.type
_entity_poly.pdbx_seq_one_letter_code
_entity_poly.pdbx_strand_id
1 'polypeptide(L)'
;MWRRYCAEHGRAASLIVFDENEGFNFLSYELGRQGMNGIGTVVECLMRILEAAKRASPTASQKGGEPFWEDATRQMFRRTLPALYAARGKVTIPDIIDFINSAPASVEELASAEWQRSSFMKQVMDAAATKPRVPMDAAALEDIFRYWTAEYPRIPDKTRGNIVISATTVLDRFRHGRLQRAFCGRTTIVPEMSFHGAVILLAMPTLTWNEDGAIAQVLFKYMWQRAVLTRNSLEPKHRERPVFLYSDESQETVSSYDGEFLGLCRDSKCCVLYMTQSLPAYFSKIGGDNPRDTAMNLVGKFMTHVYFSNACAETNEYAARTIGKVIKRRANYSAGENRSTNYGMNYGEGDNRGSSTTWGASTFGTTTANDGRSDNWGENRGRSNGVSVNRGYSESTEYAIEPGDFARRFKTGGPANNFQVTGLWFRAGQTFRASGTNVLPVTFSQR
;
A
#
# COMPACT_ATOMS: atom_id res chain seq x y z
N MET A 1 -15.74 6.97 15.67
CA MET A 1 -15.88 7.82 14.46
C MET A 1 -16.96 7.27 13.52
N TRP A 2 -16.83 6.10 12.91
CA TRP A 2 -17.77 5.55 11.92
C TRP A 2 -19.22 5.39 12.40
N ARG A 3 -19.44 4.93 13.66
CA ARG A 3 -20.80 4.83 14.24
C ARG A 3 -21.50 6.19 14.27
N ARG A 4 -20.81 7.24 14.71
CA ARG A 4 -21.32 8.62 14.74
C ARG A 4 -21.60 9.13 13.33
N TYR A 5 -20.65 8.98 12.41
CA TYR A 5 -20.81 9.40 11.02
C TYR A 5 -22.01 8.74 10.34
N CYS A 6 -22.16 7.42 10.47
CA CYS A 6 -23.30 6.70 9.89
C CYS A 6 -24.63 7.16 10.53
N ALA A 7 -24.65 7.43 11.84
CA ALA A 7 -25.85 7.92 12.53
C ALA A 7 -26.25 9.33 12.05
N GLU A 8 -25.30 10.26 11.97
CA GLU A 8 -25.50 11.64 11.50
C GLU A 8 -26.04 11.70 10.06
N HIS A 9 -25.74 10.69 9.23
CA HIS A 9 -26.19 10.60 7.84
C HIS A 9 -27.38 9.64 7.64
N GLY A 10 -28.09 9.25 8.71
CA GLY A 10 -29.25 8.37 8.64
C GLY A 10 -28.91 6.94 8.19
N ARG A 11 -27.65 6.50 8.34
CA ARG A 11 -27.15 5.21 7.86
C ARG A 11 -26.70 4.27 8.99
N ALA A 12 -27.15 4.47 10.21
CA ALA A 12 -26.80 3.64 11.35
C ALA A 12 -27.04 2.14 11.08
N ALA A 13 -28.18 1.80 10.45
CA ALA A 13 -28.52 0.43 10.09
C ALA A 13 -27.65 -0.20 8.99
N SER A 14 -26.90 0.62 8.25
CA SER A 14 -25.98 0.12 7.21
C SER A 14 -24.60 -0.27 7.75
N LEU A 15 -24.28 0.08 9.00
CA LEU A 15 -23.00 -0.20 9.61
C LEU A 15 -22.97 -1.61 10.21
N ILE A 16 -22.09 -2.43 9.69
CA ILE A 16 -21.77 -3.77 10.19
C ILE A 16 -20.39 -3.70 10.83
N VAL A 17 -20.28 -4.07 12.09
CA VAL A 17 -18.99 -4.13 12.80
C VAL A 17 -18.56 -5.57 12.82
N PHE A 18 -17.54 -5.89 11.99
CA PHE A 18 -16.99 -7.21 11.96
C PHE A 18 -15.93 -7.35 13.06
N ASP A 19 -16.30 -8.06 14.10
CA ASP A 19 -15.47 -8.46 15.23
C ASP A 19 -15.62 -9.97 15.48
N GLU A 20 -15.33 -10.45 16.67
CA GLU A 20 -15.45 -11.89 17.00
C GLU A 20 -16.89 -12.41 17.12
N ASN A 21 -17.90 -11.54 17.10
CA ASN A 21 -19.32 -11.93 17.18
C ASN A 21 -19.93 -12.17 15.80
N GLU A 22 -19.32 -11.63 14.78
CA GLU A 22 -19.67 -11.85 13.38
C GLU A 22 -18.76 -12.89 12.76
N GLY A 23 -19.19 -13.52 11.66
CA GLY A 23 -18.45 -14.60 11.02
C GLY A 23 -18.37 -14.48 9.50
N PHE A 24 -17.24 -14.90 8.98
CA PHE A 24 -17.00 -15.07 7.56
C PHE A 24 -16.18 -16.34 7.30
N ASN A 25 -16.86 -17.48 7.16
CA ASN A 25 -16.17 -18.73 6.81
C ASN A 25 -15.76 -18.69 5.34
N PHE A 26 -14.56 -18.24 5.06
CA PHE A 26 -14.04 -18.04 3.71
C PHE A 26 -13.92 -19.33 2.91
N LEU A 27 -13.65 -20.47 3.56
CA LEU A 27 -13.61 -21.79 2.90
C LEU A 27 -14.99 -22.18 2.39
N SER A 28 -16.00 -22.15 3.27
CA SER A 28 -17.38 -22.47 2.90
C SER A 28 -17.96 -21.47 1.90
N TYR A 29 -17.61 -20.19 2.03
CA TYR A 29 -18.06 -19.15 1.12
C TYR A 29 -17.55 -19.39 -0.31
N GLU A 30 -16.25 -19.64 -0.47
CA GLU A 30 -15.66 -19.81 -1.81
C GLU A 30 -16.04 -21.16 -2.44
N LEU A 31 -15.95 -22.24 -1.68
CA LEU A 31 -16.31 -23.57 -2.17
C LEU A 31 -17.81 -23.72 -2.43
N GLY A 32 -18.65 -23.05 -1.64
CA GLY A 32 -20.09 -23.01 -1.88
C GLY A 32 -20.48 -22.26 -3.16
N ARG A 33 -19.70 -21.25 -3.57
CA ARG A 33 -19.94 -20.47 -4.79
C ARG A 33 -19.42 -21.13 -6.06
N GLN A 34 -18.24 -21.71 -6.02
CA GLN A 34 -17.49 -22.13 -7.18
C GLN A 34 -17.19 -23.64 -7.22
N GLY A 35 -17.52 -24.36 -6.14
CA GLY A 35 -17.21 -25.80 -6.05
C GLY A 35 -15.70 -26.05 -6.20
N MET A 36 -15.32 -27.07 -6.97
CA MET A 36 -13.92 -27.39 -7.26
C MET A 36 -13.15 -26.23 -7.91
N ASN A 37 -13.80 -25.38 -8.69
CA ASN A 37 -13.16 -24.22 -9.32
C ASN A 37 -12.70 -23.16 -8.28
N GLY A 38 -13.31 -23.15 -7.09
CA GLY A 38 -12.93 -22.26 -5.98
C GLY A 38 -11.63 -22.67 -5.26
N ILE A 39 -11.13 -23.88 -5.49
CA ILE A 39 -9.92 -24.40 -4.81
C ILE A 39 -8.72 -23.46 -5.03
N GLY A 40 -8.51 -22.98 -6.25
CA GLY A 40 -7.43 -22.05 -6.56
C GLY A 40 -7.48 -20.78 -5.71
N THR A 41 -8.68 -20.21 -5.53
CA THR A 41 -8.89 -19.03 -4.69
C THR A 41 -8.63 -19.33 -3.20
N VAL A 42 -9.07 -20.49 -2.74
CA VAL A 42 -8.80 -20.92 -1.34
C VAL A 42 -7.30 -21.10 -1.10
N VAL A 43 -6.56 -21.68 -2.04
CA VAL A 43 -5.09 -21.77 -1.95
C VAL A 43 -4.47 -20.39 -1.80
N GLU A 44 -4.87 -19.42 -2.64
CA GLU A 44 -4.34 -18.06 -2.54
C GLU A 44 -4.74 -17.39 -1.21
N CYS A 45 -5.95 -17.62 -0.68
CA CYS A 45 -6.32 -17.16 0.65
C CYS A 45 -5.37 -17.67 1.73
N LEU A 46 -5.08 -18.99 1.71
CA LEU A 46 -4.15 -19.59 2.66
C LEU A 46 -2.75 -19.00 2.51
N MET A 47 -2.27 -18.78 1.29
CA MET A 47 -0.98 -18.15 1.06
C MET A 47 -0.94 -16.70 1.58
N ARG A 48 -2.03 -15.92 1.45
CA ARG A 48 -2.12 -14.56 2.03
C ARG A 48 -2.13 -14.58 3.56
N ILE A 49 -2.75 -15.58 4.16
CA ILE A 49 -2.69 -15.80 5.62
C ILE A 49 -1.24 -16.04 6.06
N LEU A 50 -0.51 -16.90 5.35
CA LEU A 50 0.91 -17.18 5.65
C LEU A 50 1.78 -15.93 5.47
N GLU A 51 1.58 -15.18 4.40
CA GLU A 51 2.27 -13.92 4.14
C GLU A 51 2.01 -12.88 5.26
N ALA A 52 0.75 -12.71 5.67
CA ALA A 52 0.38 -11.80 6.75
C ALA A 52 1.01 -12.20 8.09
N ALA A 53 1.01 -13.49 8.43
CA ALA A 53 1.61 -14.00 9.65
C ALA A 53 3.14 -13.80 9.69
N LYS A 54 3.83 -14.06 8.57
CA LYS A 54 5.27 -13.79 8.45
C LYS A 54 5.61 -12.32 8.71
N ARG A 55 4.80 -11.39 8.16
CA ARG A 55 5.02 -9.95 8.33
C ARG A 55 4.69 -9.44 9.73
N ALA A 56 3.68 -10.02 10.37
CA ALA A 56 3.27 -9.65 11.72
C ALA A 56 4.27 -10.13 12.79
N SER A 57 5.06 -11.17 12.51
CA SER A 57 6.00 -11.73 13.49
C SER A 57 7.29 -10.92 13.58
N PRO A 58 7.66 -10.40 14.78
CA PRO A 58 8.89 -9.62 14.99
C PRO A 58 10.18 -10.42 14.75
N THR A 59 10.12 -11.74 14.84
CA THR A 59 11.26 -12.65 14.75
C THR A 59 11.48 -13.22 13.35
N ALA A 60 10.53 -13.02 12.43
CA ALA A 60 10.74 -13.42 11.05
C ALA A 60 11.85 -12.56 10.45
N SER A 61 12.99 -13.18 10.11
CA SER A 61 13.99 -12.48 9.31
C SER A 61 13.29 -11.98 8.04
N GLN A 62 13.38 -10.69 7.77
CA GLN A 62 12.76 -10.04 6.60
C GLN A 62 13.39 -10.47 5.26
N LYS A 63 14.31 -11.41 5.28
CA LYS A 63 14.76 -12.07 4.07
C LYS A 63 13.57 -12.82 3.50
N GLY A 64 13.14 -12.41 2.32
CA GLY A 64 12.07 -13.03 1.57
C GLY A 64 12.22 -14.55 1.66
N GLY A 65 11.12 -15.25 2.01
CA GLY A 65 11.15 -16.71 1.99
C GLY A 65 11.61 -17.14 0.62
N GLU A 66 12.55 -18.08 0.54
CA GLU A 66 13.00 -18.58 -0.76
C GLU A 66 11.74 -18.94 -1.56
N PRO A 67 11.57 -18.47 -2.81
CA PRO A 67 10.40 -18.76 -3.65
C PRO A 67 10.02 -20.25 -3.64
N PHE A 68 11.03 -21.09 -3.51
CA PHE A 68 10.89 -22.54 -3.38
C PHE A 68 9.92 -22.96 -2.24
N TRP A 69 10.03 -22.36 -1.05
CA TRP A 69 9.16 -22.76 0.08
C TRP A 69 7.71 -22.36 -0.13
N GLU A 70 7.49 -21.21 -0.75
CA GLU A 70 6.14 -20.73 -1.06
C GLU A 70 5.49 -21.61 -2.13
N ASP A 71 6.23 -21.96 -3.18
CA ASP A 71 5.74 -22.83 -4.24
C ASP A 71 5.48 -24.23 -3.74
N ALA A 72 6.36 -24.80 -2.91
CA ALA A 72 6.16 -26.11 -2.30
C ALA A 72 4.93 -26.15 -1.39
N THR A 73 4.72 -25.09 -0.57
CA THR A 73 3.53 -24.96 0.29
C THR A 73 2.26 -24.80 -0.54
N ARG A 74 2.32 -24.00 -1.60
CA ARG A 74 1.21 -23.81 -2.56
C ARG A 74 0.85 -25.13 -3.25
N GLN A 75 1.85 -25.89 -3.69
CA GLN A 75 1.66 -27.21 -4.27
C GLN A 75 0.99 -28.17 -3.26
N MET A 76 1.47 -28.19 -2.03
CA MET A 76 0.90 -29.01 -0.96
C MET A 76 -0.60 -28.71 -0.75
N PHE A 77 -0.99 -27.44 -0.67
CA PHE A 77 -2.39 -27.06 -0.55
C PHE A 77 -3.21 -27.45 -1.79
N ARG A 78 -2.66 -27.26 -3.00
CA ARG A 78 -3.31 -27.67 -4.26
C ARG A 78 -3.57 -29.17 -4.35
N ARG A 79 -2.83 -29.97 -3.60
CA ARG A 79 -3.01 -31.43 -3.55
C ARG A 79 -3.84 -31.88 -2.32
N THR A 80 -3.96 -31.07 -1.29
CA THR A 80 -4.75 -31.34 -0.09
C THR A 80 -6.23 -30.98 -0.28
N LEU A 81 -6.49 -29.74 -0.72
CA LEU A 81 -7.85 -29.19 -0.71
C LEU A 81 -8.83 -29.94 -1.62
N PRO A 82 -8.48 -30.32 -2.87
CA PRO A 82 -9.40 -31.05 -3.72
C PRO A 82 -9.76 -32.43 -3.15
N ALA A 83 -8.80 -33.16 -2.55
CA ALA A 83 -9.04 -34.44 -1.91
C ALA A 83 -10.03 -34.31 -0.76
N LEU A 84 -9.83 -33.35 0.13
CA LEU A 84 -10.73 -33.07 1.24
C LEU A 84 -12.13 -32.66 0.76
N TYR A 85 -12.22 -31.80 -0.25
CA TYR A 85 -13.49 -31.34 -0.78
C TYR A 85 -14.24 -32.48 -1.51
N ALA A 86 -13.54 -33.30 -2.32
CA ALA A 86 -14.13 -34.44 -2.96
C ALA A 86 -14.69 -35.46 -1.94
N ALA A 87 -13.88 -35.77 -0.91
CA ALA A 87 -14.27 -36.77 0.09
C ALA A 87 -15.44 -36.33 0.98
N ARG A 88 -15.44 -35.03 1.39
CA ARG A 88 -16.31 -34.55 2.48
C ARG A 88 -17.37 -33.54 2.04
N GLY A 89 -17.26 -32.95 0.84
CA GLY A 89 -18.14 -31.87 0.36
C GLY A 89 -17.95 -30.52 1.10
N LYS A 90 -16.99 -30.46 2.01
CA LYS A 90 -16.58 -29.28 2.78
C LYS A 90 -15.12 -29.41 3.17
N VAL A 91 -14.49 -28.29 3.46
CA VAL A 91 -13.12 -28.22 3.98
C VAL A 91 -13.11 -27.33 5.23
N THR A 92 -12.41 -27.77 6.25
CA THR A 92 -12.15 -26.98 7.46
C THR A 92 -10.66 -26.86 7.73
N ILE A 93 -10.24 -25.85 8.47
CA ILE A 93 -8.82 -25.71 8.82
C ILE A 93 -8.28 -26.90 9.60
N PRO A 94 -8.99 -27.46 10.60
CA PRO A 94 -8.56 -28.71 11.23
C PRO A 94 -8.36 -29.86 10.22
N ASP A 95 -9.28 -30.05 9.27
CA ASP A 95 -9.14 -31.10 8.25
C ASP A 95 -7.86 -30.92 7.42
N ILE A 96 -7.50 -29.68 7.07
CA ILE A 96 -6.27 -29.41 6.31
C ILE A 96 -5.04 -29.80 7.14
N ILE A 97 -5.00 -29.38 8.40
CA ILE A 97 -3.87 -29.67 9.30
C ILE A 97 -3.77 -31.17 9.54
N ASP A 98 -4.87 -31.84 9.86
CA ASP A 98 -4.90 -33.27 10.17
C ASP A 98 -4.54 -34.12 8.93
N PHE A 99 -4.97 -33.69 7.74
CA PHE A 99 -4.57 -34.33 6.49
C PHE A 99 -3.04 -34.25 6.28
N ILE A 100 -2.48 -33.06 6.40
CA ILE A 100 -1.04 -32.84 6.20
C ILE A 100 -0.22 -33.58 7.26
N ASN A 101 -0.62 -33.52 8.53
CA ASN A 101 0.11 -34.15 9.63
C ASN A 101 0.02 -35.68 9.61
N SER A 102 -1.00 -36.27 8.98
CA SER A 102 -1.14 -37.71 8.82
C SER A 102 -0.57 -38.25 7.51
N ALA A 103 0.09 -37.39 6.72
CA ALA A 103 0.79 -37.82 5.51
C ALA A 103 2.03 -38.68 5.85
N PRO A 104 2.35 -39.70 5.04
CA PRO A 104 3.44 -40.61 5.34
C PRO A 104 4.79 -39.93 5.20
N ALA A 105 5.65 -40.07 6.19
CA ALA A 105 6.98 -39.45 6.20
C ALA A 105 8.00 -40.23 5.35
N SER A 106 7.71 -41.51 5.03
CA SER A 106 8.56 -42.35 4.17
C SER A 106 7.75 -43.39 3.39
N VAL A 107 8.39 -44.02 2.44
CA VAL A 107 7.79 -45.11 1.67
C VAL A 107 7.49 -46.34 2.57
N GLU A 108 8.34 -46.59 3.56
CA GLU A 108 8.19 -47.65 4.56
C GLU A 108 6.96 -47.35 5.45
N GLU A 109 6.79 -46.13 5.90
CA GLU A 109 5.61 -45.75 6.67
C GLU A 109 4.33 -45.91 5.84
N LEU A 110 4.34 -45.43 4.60
CA LEU A 110 3.21 -45.61 3.67
C LEU A 110 2.76 -47.10 3.56
N ALA A 111 3.71 -48.03 3.57
CA ALA A 111 3.45 -49.48 3.51
C ALA A 111 3.04 -50.07 4.86
N SER A 112 3.21 -49.36 5.96
CA SER A 112 2.94 -49.90 7.31
C SER A 112 1.46 -50.12 7.56
N ALA A 113 1.12 -51.24 8.23
CA ALA A 113 -0.26 -51.55 8.61
C ALA A 113 -0.86 -50.52 9.59
N GLU A 114 -0.02 -49.85 10.36
CA GLU A 114 -0.44 -48.80 11.29
C GLU A 114 -0.93 -47.58 10.51
N TRP A 115 -0.12 -47.04 9.59
CA TRP A 115 -0.50 -45.90 8.78
C TRP A 115 -1.75 -46.19 7.94
N GLN A 116 -1.81 -47.38 7.33
CA GLN A 116 -2.96 -47.78 6.52
C GLN A 116 -4.29 -47.79 7.31
N ARG A 117 -4.25 -48.06 8.62
CA ARG A 117 -5.44 -48.10 9.48
C ARG A 117 -5.78 -46.76 10.14
N SER A 118 -4.77 -45.97 10.54
CA SER A 118 -4.94 -44.81 11.42
C SER A 118 -4.88 -43.46 10.69
N SER A 119 -4.27 -43.41 9.49
CA SER A 119 -4.06 -42.15 8.79
C SER A 119 -5.35 -41.48 8.35
N PHE A 120 -5.57 -40.23 8.77
CA PHE A 120 -6.68 -39.44 8.30
C PHE A 120 -6.57 -39.15 6.80
N MET A 121 -5.36 -38.89 6.29
CA MET A 121 -5.11 -38.70 4.87
C MET A 121 -5.58 -39.95 4.07
N LYS A 122 -5.21 -41.13 4.51
CA LYS A 122 -5.64 -42.36 3.86
C LYS A 122 -7.17 -42.48 3.80
N GLN A 123 -7.86 -42.23 4.91
CA GLN A 123 -9.32 -42.26 4.97
C GLN A 123 -9.96 -41.26 3.99
N VAL A 124 -9.41 -40.04 3.89
CA VAL A 124 -9.89 -39.03 2.96
C VAL A 124 -9.67 -39.44 1.51
N MET A 125 -8.49 -39.96 1.19
CA MET A 125 -8.15 -40.39 -0.17
C MET A 125 -9.02 -41.58 -0.61
N ASP A 126 -9.23 -42.55 0.25
CA ASP A 126 -10.13 -43.67 -0.04
C ASP A 126 -11.57 -43.23 -0.25
N ALA A 127 -12.06 -42.30 0.58
CA ALA A 127 -13.39 -41.70 0.42
C ALA A 127 -13.53 -40.92 -0.88
N ALA A 128 -12.51 -40.12 -1.26
CA ALA A 128 -12.48 -39.40 -2.52
C ALA A 128 -12.49 -40.31 -3.75
N ALA A 129 -11.86 -41.51 -3.64
CA ALA A 129 -11.79 -42.48 -4.73
C ALA A 129 -13.05 -43.34 -4.82
N THR A 130 -13.61 -43.77 -3.67
CA THR A 130 -14.68 -44.80 -3.67
C THR A 130 -16.10 -44.23 -3.54
N LYS A 131 -16.27 -43.14 -2.74
CA LYS A 131 -17.57 -42.51 -2.44
C LYS A 131 -17.45 -41.00 -2.35
N PRO A 132 -17.04 -40.29 -3.40
CA PRO A 132 -16.89 -38.86 -3.36
C PRO A 132 -18.23 -38.16 -3.08
N ARG A 133 -18.21 -37.18 -2.22
CA ARG A 133 -19.34 -36.23 -2.00
C ARG A 133 -19.44 -35.20 -3.14
N VAL A 134 -18.30 -34.84 -3.69
CA VAL A 134 -18.21 -33.95 -4.85
C VAL A 134 -17.39 -34.69 -5.92
N PRO A 135 -17.94 -34.90 -7.13
CA PRO A 135 -17.22 -35.57 -8.23
C PRO A 135 -15.93 -34.80 -8.56
N MET A 136 -14.87 -35.54 -8.82
CA MET A 136 -13.59 -35.03 -9.29
C MET A 136 -13.14 -35.83 -10.50
N ASP A 137 -12.39 -35.16 -11.40
CA ASP A 137 -11.80 -35.82 -12.56
C ASP A 137 -10.80 -36.92 -12.12
N ALA A 138 -10.85 -38.08 -12.80
CA ALA A 138 -10.02 -39.24 -12.45
C ALA A 138 -8.51 -38.92 -12.59
N ALA A 139 -8.11 -38.18 -13.63
CA ALA A 139 -6.72 -37.79 -13.83
C ALA A 139 -6.23 -36.86 -12.74
N ALA A 140 -7.07 -35.89 -12.30
CA ALA A 140 -6.75 -35.03 -11.20
C ALA A 140 -6.62 -35.79 -9.87
N LEU A 141 -7.48 -36.80 -9.64
CA LEU A 141 -7.38 -37.64 -8.47
C LEU A 141 -6.09 -38.48 -8.49
N GLU A 142 -5.72 -39.05 -9.64
CA GLU A 142 -4.49 -39.82 -9.82
C GLU A 142 -3.25 -38.95 -9.55
N ASP A 143 -3.21 -37.68 -10.02
CA ASP A 143 -2.15 -36.73 -9.73
C ASP A 143 -2.00 -36.44 -8.23
N ILE A 144 -3.11 -36.30 -7.51
CA ILE A 144 -3.09 -36.12 -6.05
C ILE A 144 -2.53 -37.38 -5.37
N PHE A 145 -2.97 -38.55 -5.76
CA PHE A 145 -2.46 -39.82 -5.23
C PHE A 145 -0.96 -39.94 -5.47
N ARG A 146 -0.50 -39.70 -6.70
CA ARG A 146 0.93 -39.74 -7.06
C ARG A 146 1.76 -38.83 -6.20
N TYR A 147 1.29 -37.56 -6.01
CA TYR A 147 1.99 -36.61 -5.16
C TYR A 147 2.17 -37.15 -3.73
N TRP A 148 1.08 -37.59 -3.09
CA TRP A 148 1.11 -37.97 -1.68
C TRP A 148 1.72 -39.33 -1.39
N THR A 149 1.71 -40.25 -2.36
CA THR A 149 2.23 -41.62 -2.16
C THR A 149 3.60 -41.86 -2.80
N ALA A 150 3.99 -41.07 -3.79
CA ALA A 150 5.25 -41.29 -4.49
C ALA A 150 6.22 -40.09 -4.41
N GLU A 151 5.74 -38.84 -4.47
CA GLU A 151 6.58 -37.65 -4.48
C GLU A 151 6.87 -37.16 -3.06
N TYR A 152 5.84 -36.93 -2.26
CA TYR A 152 5.94 -36.35 -0.91
C TYR A 152 6.81 -37.19 0.06
N PRO A 153 6.70 -38.53 0.14
CA PRO A 153 7.56 -39.35 1.02
C PRO A 153 9.04 -39.32 0.63
N ARG A 154 9.38 -38.92 -0.60
CA ARG A 154 10.76 -38.84 -1.10
C ARG A 154 11.37 -37.46 -0.87
N ILE A 155 10.60 -36.47 -0.41
CA ILE A 155 11.15 -35.16 -0.04
C ILE A 155 12.05 -35.35 1.18
N PRO A 156 13.29 -34.83 1.19
CA PRO A 156 14.17 -34.91 2.36
C PRO A 156 13.47 -34.43 3.62
N ASP A 157 13.64 -35.16 4.73
CA ASP A 157 12.94 -34.91 6.02
C ASP A 157 13.00 -33.47 6.48
N LYS A 158 14.18 -32.84 6.42
CA LYS A 158 14.36 -31.43 6.79
C LYS A 158 13.54 -30.49 5.92
N THR A 159 13.50 -30.75 4.61
CA THR A 159 12.74 -29.95 3.65
C THR A 159 11.25 -30.10 3.89
N ARG A 160 10.79 -31.36 3.99
CA ARG A 160 9.39 -31.68 4.27
C ARG A 160 8.93 -31.07 5.58
N GLY A 161 9.71 -31.26 6.67
CA GLY A 161 9.40 -30.70 7.98
C GLY A 161 9.25 -29.17 7.95
N ASN A 162 10.12 -28.48 7.22
CA ASN A 162 10.03 -27.03 7.10
C ASN A 162 8.75 -26.59 6.35
N ILE A 163 8.36 -27.25 5.27
CA ILE A 163 7.12 -26.97 4.53
C ILE A 163 5.91 -27.15 5.44
N VAL A 164 5.84 -28.30 6.12
CA VAL A 164 4.73 -28.65 7.02
C VAL A 164 4.61 -27.66 8.17
N ILE A 165 5.71 -27.41 8.88
CA ILE A 165 5.72 -26.49 10.02
C ILE A 165 5.32 -25.08 9.58
N SER A 166 5.84 -24.59 8.45
CA SER A 166 5.51 -23.25 7.95
C SER A 166 4.01 -23.08 7.68
N ALA A 167 3.36 -24.12 7.15
CA ALA A 167 1.94 -24.09 6.86
C ALA A 167 1.10 -24.29 8.12
N THR A 168 1.38 -25.35 8.90
CA THR A 168 0.51 -25.77 10.00
C THR A 168 0.57 -24.85 11.21
N THR A 169 1.74 -24.27 11.53
CA THR A 169 1.89 -23.33 12.66
C THR A 169 0.98 -22.11 12.51
N VAL A 170 0.87 -21.56 11.32
CA VAL A 170 0.00 -20.39 11.08
C VAL A 170 -1.48 -20.81 11.08
N LEU A 171 -1.80 -21.93 10.45
CA LEU A 171 -3.18 -22.44 10.39
C LEU A 171 -3.70 -22.88 11.77
N ASP A 172 -2.83 -23.31 12.67
CA ASP A 172 -3.22 -23.71 14.03
C ASP A 172 -3.89 -22.54 14.81
N ARG A 173 -3.54 -21.29 14.51
CA ARG A 173 -4.22 -20.10 15.06
C ARG A 173 -5.73 -20.05 14.78
N PHE A 174 -6.19 -20.75 13.72
CA PHE A 174 -7.60 -20.84 13.35
C PHE A 174 -8.33 -22.03 14.01
N ARG A 175 -7.63 -22.86 14.80
CA ARG A 175 -8.27 -23.96 15.53
C ARG A 175 -9.02 -23.49 16.77
N HIS A 176 -8.58 -22.38 17.35
CA HIS A 176 -9.10 -21.84 18.60
C HIS A 176 -9.17 -20.32 18.61
N GLY A 177 -9.86 -19.75 19.59
CA GLY A 177 -9.84 -18.32 19.86
C GLY A 177 -10.62 -17.46 18.86
N ARG A 178 -10.15 -16.24 18.62
CA ARG A 178 -10.86 -15.21 17.85
C ARG A 178 -10.91 -15.52 16.36
N LEU A 179 -9.80 -15.98 15.77
CA LEU A 179 -9.75 -16.34 14.35
C LEU A 179 -10.68 -17.51 14.03
N GLN A 180 -10.76 -18.50 14.93
CA GLN A 180 -11.68 -19.62 14.78
C GLN A 180 -13.13 -19.14 14.75
N ARG A 181 -13.53 -18.27 15.70
CA ARG A 181 -14.90 -17.73 15.75
C ARG A 181 -15.24 -16.89 14.53
N ALA A 182 -14.32 -16.00 14.12
CA ALA A 182 -14.54 -15.09 13.01
C ALA A 182 -14.49 -15.76 11.62
N PHE A 183 -13.65 -16.80 11.41
CA PHE A 183 -13.38 -17.30 10.06
C PHE A 183 -13.65 -18.79 9.83
N CYS A 184 -13.93 -19.57 10.87
CA CYS A 184 -14.17 -21.02 10.74
C CYS A 184 -15.59 -21.44 11.17
N GLY A 185 -16.39 -20.51 11.66
CA GLY A 185 -17.77 -20.75 12.10
C GLY A 185 -18.80 -20.49 11.02
N ARG A 186 -19.92 -19.90 11.44
CA ARG A 186 -20.99 -19.44 10.54
C ARG A 186 -20.55 -18.22 9.72
N THR A 187 -21.18 -18.00 8.57
CA THR A 187 -21.03 -16.78 7.78
C THR A 187 -22.24 -15.87 8.01
N THR A 188 -22.01 -14.70 8.55
CA THR A 188 -23.03 -13.65 8.75
C THR A 188 -22.70 -12.40 7.93
N ILE A 189 -21.45 -12.23 7.52
CA ILE A 189 -20.98 -11.14 6.67
C ILE A 189 -20.39 -11.72 5.41
N VAL A 190 -20.69 -11.09 4.27
CA VAL A 190 -20.06 -11.39 2.98
C VAL A 190 -19.64 -10.08 2.30
N PRO A 191 -18.57 -10.09 1.49
CA PRO A 191 -18.06 -8.92 0.78
C PRO A 191 -19.13 -8.16 -0.01
N GLU A 192 -20.06 -8.87 -0.65
CA GLU A 192 -21.09 -8.33 -1.52
C GLU A 192 -22.11 -7.43 -0.80
N MET A 193 -22.22 -7.51 0.52
CA MET A 193 -23.07 -6.58 1.30
C MET A 193 -22.66 -5.12 1.03
N SER A 194 -21.37 -4.85 0.79
CA SER A 194 -20.87 -3.53 0.45
C SER A 194 -21.37 -3.02 -0.92
N PHE A 195 -21.69 -3.90 -1.85
CA PHE A 195 -22.25 -3.55 -3.17
C PHE A 195 -23.65 -2.94 -3.04
N HIS A 196 -24.35 -3.29 -1.98
CA HIS A 196 -25.68 -2.80 -1.67
C HIS A 196 -25.69 -1.68 -0.61
N GLY A 197 -24.50 -1.21 -0.25
CA GLY A 197 -24.32 -0.03 0.59
C GLY A 197 -24.08 -0.32 2.07
N ALA A 198 -23.82 -1.56 2.46
CA ALA A 198 -23.31 -1.81 3.80
C ALA A 198 -21.95 -1.13 4.00
N VAL A 199 -21.74 -0.60 5.19
CA VAL A 199 -20.45 -0.10 5.66
C VAL A 199 -19.89 -1.16 6.59
N ILE A 200 -18.91 -1.92 6.11
CA ILE A 200 -18.26 -2.99 6.88
C ILE A 200 -17.04 -2.41 7.57
N LEU A 201 -17.04 -2.39 8.90
CA LEU A 201 -15.94 -1.93 9.73
C LEU A 201 -15.22 -3.15 10.31
N LEU A 202 -13.98 -3.38 9.90
CA LEU A 202 -13.12 -4.43 10.47
C LEU A 202 -12.61 -3.97 11.85
N ALA A 203 -13.25 -4.41 12.92
CA ALA A 203 -12.93 -4.04 14.29
C ALA A 203 -11.98 -5.04 14.94
N MET A 204 -10.88 -5.32 14.27
CA MET A 204 -9.84 -6.30 14.66
C MET A 204 -8.46 -5.62 14.76
N PRO A 205 -8.31 -4.58 15.60
CA PRO A 205 -7.07 -3.82 15.68
C PRO A 205 -5.93 -4.67 16.21
N THR A 206 -4.74 -4.51 15.62
CA THR A 206 -3.53 -5.24 16.02
C THR A 206 -3.14 -4.98 17.48
N LEU A 207 -3.53 -3.83 18.04
CA LEU A 207 -3.30 -3.50 19.45
C LEU A 207 -3.97 -4.50 20.42
N THR A 208 -5.14 -5.05 20.08
CA THR A 208 -5.91 -5.97 20.94
C THR A 208 -5.96 -7.39 20.40
N TRP A 209 -5.79 -7.57 19.11
CA TRP A 209 -5.77 -8.88 18.45
C TRP A 209 -4.34 -9.37 18.15
N ASN A 210 -3.34 -8.54 18.39
CA ASN A 210 -1.93 -8.83 18.07
C ASN A 210 -1.77 -9.22 16.58
N GLU A 211 -0.96 -10.22 16.30
CA GLU A 211 -0.73 -10.75 14.95
C GLU A 211 -2.02 -11.26 14.28
N ASP A 212 -2.95 -11.81 15.06
CA ASP A 212 -4.23 -12.32 14.55
C ASP A 212 -5.07 -11.21 13.91
N GLY A 213 -4.95 -9.98 14.41
CA GLY A 213 -5.64 -8.82 13.82
C GLY A 213 -5.15 -8.49 12.41
N ALA A 214 -3.85 -8.55 12.18
CA ALA A 214 -3.28 -8.34 10.85
C ALA A 214 -3.72 -9.45 9.88
N ILE A 215 -3.68 -10.71 10.32
CA ILE A 215 -4.14 -11.87 9.54
C ILE A 215 -5.61 -11.72 9.17
N ALA A 216 -6.47 -11.40 10.14
CA ALA A 216 -7.91 -11.24 9.95
C ALA A 216 -8.25 -10.15 8.93
N GLN A 217 -7.62 -8.98 9.08
CA GLN A 217 -7.84 -7.83 8.19
C GLN A 217 -7.34 -8.11 6.77
N VAL A 218 -6.16 -8.71 6.61
CA VAL A 218 -5.61 -9.06 5.29
C VAL A 218 -6.48 -10.11 4.60
N LEU A 219 -6.94 -11.13 5.33
CA LEU A 219 -7.80 -12.18 4.79
C LEU A 219 -9.13 -11.62 4.28
N PHE A 220 -9.87 -10.86 5.11
CA PHE A 220 -11.15 -10.31 4.70
C PHE A 220 -10.98 -9.27 3.58
N LYS A 221 -9.96 -8.41 3.68
CA LYS A 221 -9.63 -7.43 2.63
C LYS A 221 -9.36 -8.13 1.29
N TYR A 222 -8.55 -9.18 1.27
CA TYR A 222 -8.26 -9.95 0.06
C TYR A 222 -9.53 -10.55 -0.56
N MET A 223 -10.39 -11.18 0.25
CA MET A 223 -11.65 -11.74 -0.22
C MET A 223 -12.58 -10.66 -0.77
N TRP A 224 -12.64 -9.49 -0.11
CA TRP A 224 -13.40 -8.35 -0.59
C TRP A 224 -12.85 -7.81 -1.92
N GLN A 225 -11.56 -7.66 -2.04
CA GLN A 225 -10.90 -7.22 -3.28
C GLN A 225 -11.21 -8.17 -4.44
N ARG A 226 -11.15 -9.47 -4.20
CA ARG A 226 -11.55 -10.50 -5.19
C ARG A 226 -13.02 -10.36 -5.59
N ALA A 227 -13.91 -10.22 -4.63
CA ALA A 227 -15.34 -10.03 -4.90
C ALA A 227 -15.59 -8.74 -5.73
N VAL A 228 -14.88 -7.66 -5.44
CA VAL A 228 -14.97 -6.41 -6.21
C VAL A 228 -14.50 -6.59 -7.65
N LEU A 229 -13.38 -7.26 -7.90
CA LEU A 229 -12.92 -7.48 -9.28
C LEU A 229 -13.85 -8.37 -10.09
N THR A 230 -14.46 -9.37 -9.47
CA THR A 230 -15.39 -10.28 -10.15
C THR A 230 -16.79 -9.70 -10.33
N ARG A 231 -17.13 -8.56 -9.67
CA ARG A 231 -18.48 -7.99 -9.73
C ARG A 231 -18.88 -7.50 -11.14
N ASN A 232 -17.90 -7.25 -12.02
CA ASN A 232 -18.17 -6.84 -13.40
C ASN A 232 -18.91 -7.91 -14.21
N SER A 233 -18.81 -9.18 -13.82
CA SER A 233 -19.56 -10.29 -14.42
C SER A 233 -20.97 -10.46 -13.84
N LEU A 234 -21.34 -9.69 -12.79
CA LEU A 234 -22.65 -9.75 -12.17
C LEU A 234 -23.66 -8.86 -12.92
N GLU A 235 -24.94 -9.01 -12.58
CA GLU A 235 -26.00 -8.16 -13.10
C GLU A 235 -25.75 -6.66 -12.76
N PRO A 236 -26.25 -5.71 -13.56
CA PRO A 236 -26.02 -4.27 -13.39
C PRO A 236 -26.29 -3.76 -11.96
N LYS A 237 -27.38 -4.23 -11.34
CA LYS A 237 -27.77 -3.85 -9.94
C LYS A 237 -26.67 -4.06 -8.89
N HIS A 238 -25.73 -5.01 -9.13
CA HIS A 238 -24.63 -5.33 -8.21
C HIS A 238 -23.35 -4.55 -8.51
N ARG A 239 -23.24 -3.91 -9.70
CA ARG A 239 -22.04 -3.21 -10.16
C ARG A 239 -22.17 -1.70 -10.37
N GLU A 240 -23.39 -1.15 -10.28
CA GLU A 240 -23.62 0.27 -10.56
C GLU A 240 -23.09 1.18 -9.44
N ARG A 241 -23.27 0.79 -8.20
CA ARG A 241 -22.85 1.57 -7.03
C ARG A 241 -21.31 1.56 -6.91
N PRO A 242 -20.66 2.74 -6.78
CA PRO A 242 -19.25 2.77 -6.39
C PRO A 242 -19.04 2.15 -5.02
N VAL A 243 -17.95 1.43 -4.86
CA VAL A 243 -17.50 0.85 -3.59
C VAL A 243 -16.22 1.50 -3.14
N PHE A 244 -15.99 1.54 -1.81
CA PHE A 244 -14.86 2.25 -1.23
C PHE A 244 -14.11 1.32 -0.27
N LEU A 245 -12.79 1.34 -0.36
CA LEU A 245 -11.89 0.75 0.62
C LEU A 245 -11.13 1.86 1.34
N TYR A 246 -11.37 1.99 2.64
CA TYR A 246 -10.63 2.89 3.52
C TYR A 246 -9.71 2.05 4.41
N SER A 247 -8.42 2.35 4.40
CA SER A 247 -7.46 1.72 5.30
C SER A 247 -6.65 2.79 6.01
N ASP A 248 -6.92 2.95 7.30
CA ASP A 248 -6.07 3.71 8.21
C ASP A 248 -4.89 2.83 8.62
N GLU A 249 -3.72 3.45 8.83
CA GLU A 249 -2.46 2.73 9.05
C GLU A 249 -2.28 1.58 8.04
N SER A 250 -2.49 1.89 6.76
CA SER A 250 -2.59 0.90 5.68
C SER A 250 -1.34 0.04 5.53
N GLN A 251 -0.16 0.49 6.00
CA GLN A 251 1.06 -0.30 6.05
C GLN A 251 0.91 -1.58 6.89
N GLU A 252 0.01 -1.60 7.90
CA GLU A 252 -0.21 -2.79 8.72
C GLU A 252 -0.97 -3.90 7.99
N THR A 253 -1.75 -3.54 6.98
CA THR A 253 -2.62 -4.46 6.26
C THR A 253 -2.28 -4.60 4.78
N VAL A 254 -1.28 -3.89 4.28
CA VAL A 254 -0.84 -3.99 2.88
C VAL A 254 -0.36 -5.41 2.56
N SER A 255 -0.67 -5.89 1.36
CA SER A 255 -0.25 -7.19 0.85
C SER A 255 0.33 -7.05 -0.56
N SER A 256 1.04 -8.04 -1.05
CA SER A 256 1.54 -8.05 -2.43
C SER A 256 0.40 -7.93 -3.46
N TYR A 257 -0.79 -8.40 -3.14
CA TYR A 257 -1.98 -8.32 -3.99
C TYR A 257 -2.54 -6.90 -4.16
N ASP A 258 -2.29 -5.99 -3.21
CA ASP A 258 -2.81 -4.61 -3.30
C ASP A 258 -2.33 -3.89 -4.56
N GLY A 259 -1.10 -4.14 -4.98
CA GLY A 259 -0.57 -3.59 -6.21
C GLY A 259 -1.31 -4.07 -7.45
N GLU A 260 -1.64 -5.35 -7.54
CA GLU A 260 -2.44 -5.91 -8.63
C GLU A 260 -3.86 -5.36 -8.61
N PHE A 261 -4.49 -5.37 -7.45
CA PHE A 261 -5.85 -4.87 -7.25
C PHE A 261 -6.00 -3.42 -7.69
N LEU A 262 -5.08 -2.52 -7.28
CA LEU A 262 -5.11 -1.11 -7.67
C LEU A 262 -5.01 -0.88 -9.19
N GLY A 263 -4.32 -1.77 -9.89
CA GLY A 263 -4.24 -1.73 -11.35
C GLY A 263 -5.57 -2.03 -12.06
N LEU A 264 -6.46 -2.78 -11.42
CA LEU A 264 -7.68 -3.33 -12.02
C LEU A 264 -8.98 -2.76 -11.43
N CYS A 265 -8.96 -2.25 -10.21
CA CYS A 265 -10.16 -1.94 -9.45
C CYS A 265 -11.00 -0.77 -10.02
N ARG A 266 -10.42 0.07 -10.87
CA ARG A 266 -11.11 1.22 -11.49
C ARG A 266 -12.32 0.78 -12.34
N ASP A 267 -12.16 -0.25 -13.14
CA ASP A 267 -13.23 -0.75 -14.02
C ASP A 267 -14.39 -1.34 -13.19
N SER A 268 -14.07 -1.82 -11.98
CA SER A 268 -15.06 -2.26 -11.01
C SER A 268 -15.66 -1.13 -10.18
N LYS A 269 -15.49 0.14 -10.57
CA LYS A 269 -15.98 1.33 -9.84
C LYS A 269 -15.57 1.31 -8.36
N CYS A 270 -14.33 0.94 -8.08
CA CYS A 270 -13.79 0.92 -6.73
C CYS A 270 -12.87 2.11 -6.49
N CYS A 271 -13.09 2.80 -5.37
CA CYS A 271 -12.22 3.86 -4.88
C CYS A 271 -11.45 3.35 -3.67
N VAL A 272 -10.13 3.55 -3.67
CA VAL A 272 -9.25 3.13 -2.59
C VAL A 272 -8.61 4.35 -1.94
N LEU A 273 -8.69 4.42 -0.62
CA LEU A 273 -8.05 5.43 0.20
C LEU A 273 -7.14 4.74 1.23
N TYR A 274 -5.84 4.90 1.07
CA TYR A 274 -4.85 4.41 2.02
C TYR A 274 -4.22 5.58 2.76
N MET A 275 -4.15 5.46 4.07
CA MET A 275 -3.50 6.42 4.95
C MET A 275 -2.30 5.78 5.62
N THR A 276 -1.20 6.49 5.68
CA THR A 276 0.05 6.07 6.33
C THR A 276 0.78 7.29 6.88
N GLN A 277 1.61 7.08 7.87
CA GLN A 277 2.40 8.14 8.48
C GLN A 277 3.59 8.55 7.61
N SER A 278 4.21 7.60 6.91
CA SER A 278 5.38 7.84 6.07
C SER A 278 5.60 6.74 5.04
N LEU A 279 6.40 7.02 4.01
CA LEU A 279 6.81 5.99 3.04
C LEU A 279 7.68 4.89 3.67
N PRO A 280 8.65 5.20 4.55
CA PRO A 280 9.42 4.16 5.24
C PRO A 280 8.57 3.17 6.04
N ALA A 281 7.38 3.58 6.51
CA ALA A 281 6.45 2.66 7.17
C ALA A 281 6.00 1.53 6.23
N TYR A 282 5.76 1.82 4.94
CA TYR A 282 5.51 0.77 3.96
C TYR A 282 6.74 -0.11 3.73
N PHE A 283 7.94 0.48 3.60
CA PHE A 283 9.16 -0.28 3.35
C PHE A 283 9.41 -1.33 4.44
N SER A 284 9.13 -0.96 5.69
CA SER A 284 9.31 -1.87 6.84
C SER A 284 8.28 -2.98 6.94
N LYS A 285 7.10 -2.82 6.31
CA LYS A 285 5.95 -3.72 6.50
C LYS A 285 5.59 -4.54 5.27
N ILE A 286 5.91 -4.08 4.05
CA ILE A 286 5.44 -4.74 2.83
C ILE A 286 6.14 -6.08 2.58
N GLY A 287 7.37 -6.24 3.06
CA GLY A 287 8.16 -7.47 2.90
C GLY A 287 8.64 -7.71 1.47
N GLY A 288 9.19 -8.91 1.23
CA GLY A 288 9.76 -9.32 -0.05
C GLY A 288 11.23 -8.92 -0.22
N ASP A 289 11.84 -9.28 -1.37
CA ASP A 289 13.26 -9.07 -1.63
C ASP A 289 13.60 -7.59 -1.84
N ASN A 290 12.67 -6.82 -2.41
CA ASN A 290 12.82 -5.40 -2.70
C ASN A 290 11.64 -4.59 -2.13
N PRO A 291 11.51 -4.46 -0.80
CA PRO A 291 10.35 -3.84 -0.17
C PRO A 291 10.17 -2.37 -0.56
N ARG A 292 11.29 -1.65 -0.81
CA ARG A 292 11.24 -0.27 -1.28
C ARG A 292 10.59 -0.15 -2.66
N ASP A 293 11.03 -0.95 -3.62
CA ASP A 293 10.50 -0.89 -5.00
C ASP A 293 9.05 -1.35 -5.04
N THR A 294 8.70 -2.38 -4.25
CA THR A 294 7.33 -2.87 -4.11
C THR A 294 6.41 -1.78 -3.55
N ALA A 295 6.85 -1.08 -2.50
CA ALA A 295 6.08 0.02 -1.92
C ALA A 295 5.97 1.21 -2.88
N MET A 296 7.05 1.56 -3.58
CA MET A 296 7.03 2.66 -4.56
C MET A 296 6.13 2.34 -5.75
N ASN A 297 6.09 1.08 -6.22
CA ASN A 297 5.14 0.64 -7.23
C ASN A 297 3.69 0.75 -6.72
N LEU A 298 3.42 0.36 -5.48
CA LEU A 298 2.10 0.51 -4.86
C LEU A 298 1.68 1.99 -4.82
N VAL A 299 2.53 2.85 -4.25
CA VAL A 299 2.24 4.28 -4.08
C VAL A 299 2.08 4.99 -5.41
N GLY A 300 2.88 4.63 -6.43
CA GLY A 300 2.81 5.20 -7.78
C GLY A 300 1.50 4.90 -8.53
N LYS A 301 0.70 3.93 -8.07
CA LYS A 301 -0.64 3.64 -8.65
C LYS A 301 -1.73 4.58 -8.17
N PHE A 302 -1.49 5.35 -7.12
CA PHE A 302 -2.43 6.36 -6.67
C PHE A 302 -2.26 7.66 -7.49
N MET A 303 -3.29 8.06 -8.20
CA MET A 303 -3.32 9.28 -9.01
C MET A 303 -3.59 10.54 -8.17
N THR A 304 -3.99 10.35 -6.93
CA THR A 304 -4.32 11.44 -6.00
C THR A 304 -3.58 11.22 -4.69
N HIS A 305 -2.90 12.26 -4.22
CA HIS A 305 -2.21 12.26 -2.94
C HIS A 305 -2.63 13.47 -2.12
N VAL A 306 -2.74 13.29 -0.81
CA VAL A 306 -2.92 14.39 0.14
C VAL A 306 -1.77 14.32 1.14
N TYR A 307 -0.88 15.30 1.06
CA TYR A 307 0.28 15.40 1.94
C TYR A 307 -0.03 16.33 3.09
N PHE A 308 0.11 15.82 4.30
CA PHE A 308 -0.02 16.60 5.54
C PHE A 308 1.35 16.96 6.11
N SER A 309 1.37 17.64 7.27
CA SER A 309 2.60 17.89 8.01
C SER A 309 3.33 16.59 8.31
N ASN A 310 4.61 16.51 7.96
CA ASN A 310 5.41 15.30 8.11
C ASN A 310 6.87 15.66 8.41
N ALA A 311 7.48 14.98 9.39
CA ALA A 311 8.88 15.14 9.74
C ALA A 311 9.84 14.19 8.97
N CYS A 312 9.31 13.23 8.23
CA CYS A 312 10.11 12.26 7.47
C CYS A 312 10.66 12.91 6.19
N ALA A 313 11.97 13.09 6.12
CA ALA A 313 12.65 13.69 4.97
C ALA A 313 12.36 12.93 3.66
N GLU A 314 12.41 11.61 3.68
CA GLU A 314 12.19 10.78 2.49
C GLU A 314 10.76 10.95 1.92
N THR A 315 9.75 11.01 2.78
CA THR A 315 8.36 11.26 2.38
C THR A 315 8.21 12.67 1.80
N ASN A 316 8.84 13.67 2.43
CA ASN A 316 8.77 15.05 1.99
C ASN A 316 9.50 15.27 0.66
N GLU A 317 10.65 14.62 0.45
CA GLU A 317 11.37 14.64 -0.82
C GLU A 317 10.58 13.97 -1.94
N TYR A 318 9.94 12.83 -1.65
CA TYR A 318 9.06 12.17 -2.60
C TYR A 318 7.90 13.09 -3.01
N ALA A 319 7.24 13.73 -2.04
CA ALA A 319 6.15 14.66 -2.28
C ALA A 319 6.61 15.84 -3.15
N ALA A 320 7.73 16.48 -2.81
CA ALA A 320 8.27 17.60 -3.56
C ALA A 320 8.65 17.23 -5.00
N ARG A 321 9.26 16.05 -5.20
CA ARG A 321 9.59 15.52 -6.54
C ARG A 321 8.35 15.19 -7.37
N THR A 322 7.33 14.59 -6.74
CA THR A 322 6.07 14.21 -7.41
C THR A 322 5.29 15.44 -7.86
N ILE A 323 5.26 16.49 -7.03
CA ILE A 323 4.62 17.76 -7.35
C ILE A 323 5.38 18.47 -8.48
N GLY A 324 6.72 18.41 -8.46
CA GLY A 324 7.57 18.95 -9.50
C GLY A 324 8.17 20.31 -9.17
N LYS A 325 8.88 20.85 -10.17
CA LYS A 325 9.58 22.12 -10.08
C LYS A 325 8.86 23.20 -10.88
N VAL A 326 9.03 24.44 -10.46
CA VAL A 326 8.51 25.64 -11.12
C VAL A 326 9.64 26.66 -11.25
N ILE A 327 9.51 27.56 -12.24
CA ILE A 327 10.42 28.69 -12.40
C ILE A 327 10.02 29.74 -11.38
N LYS A 328 10.91 30.06 -10.44
CA LYS A 328 10.74 31.17 -9.48
C LYS A 328 11.56 32.36 -9.95
N ARG A 329 10.92 33.53 -10.04
CA ARG A 329 11.57 34.82 -10.32
C ARG A 329 11.88 35.53 -9.01
N ARG A 330 13.13 35.80 -8.78
CA ARG A 330 13.57 36.60 -7.64
C ARG A 330 14.05 37.96 -8.13
N ALA A 331 13.45 39.06 -7.66
CA ALA A 331 13.92 40.38 -7.93
C ALA A 331 15.19 40.65 -7.12
N ASN A 332 16.26 41.04 -7.80
CA ASN A 332 17.49 41.48 -7.19
C ASN A 332 17.51 43.05 -7.28
N TYR A 333 17.63 43.68 -6.12
CA TYR A 333 17.78 45.09 -6.03
C TYR A 333 19.06 45.40 -5.27
N SER A 334 19.97 46.12 -5.91
CA SER A 334 21.13 46.66 -5.21
C SER A 334 21.28 48.16 -5.51
N ALA A 335 21.38 48.96 -4.45
CA ALA A 335 21.66 50.35 -4.55
C ALA A 335 23.03 50.64 -3.90
N GLY A 336 23.93 51.20 -4.66
CA GLY A 336 25.24 51.63 -4.20
C GLY A 336 25.42 53.11 -4.36
N GLU A 337 25.81 53.79 -3.28
CA GLU A 337 26.29 55.20 -3.33
C GLU A 337 27.81 55.18 -3.38
N ASN A 338 28.39 55.69 -4.45
CA ASN A 338 29.84 55.84 -4.56
C ASN A 338 30.20 57.33 -4.45
N ARG A 339 30.92 57.69 -3.37
CA ARG A 339 31.46 59.03 -3.20
C ARG A 339 32.97 58.94 -3.42
N SER A 340 33.44 59.44 -4.53
CA SER A 340 34.87 59.60 -4.73
C SER A 340 35.27 61.11 -4.73
N THR A 341 36.31 61.43 -4.00
CA THR A 341 36.91 62.75 -4.00
C THR A 341 38.28 62.64 -4.63
N ASN A 342 38.41 63.11 -5.86
CA ASN A 342 39.70 63.16 -6.53
C ASN A 342 40.37 64.55 -6.36
N TYR A 343 41.61 64.49 -5.88
CA TYR A 343 42.49 65.66 -5.85
C TYR A 343 43.52 65.45 -6.97
N GLY A 344 43.32 66.10 -8.08
CA GLY A 344 44.27 66.03 -9.18
C GLY A 344 43.92 67.06 -10.29
N MET A 345 44.89 67.71 -10.85
CA MET A 345 44.72 68.57 -12.03
C MET A 345 44.61 67.68 -13.26
N ASN A 346 43.39 67.55 -13.79
CA ASN A 346 43.24 67.06 -15.17
C ASN A 346 41.95 67.64 -15.76
N TYR A 347 42.10 68.28 -16.93
CA TYR A 347 41.04 68.74 -17.77
C TYR A 347 40.56 67.58 -18.65
N GLY A 348 39.28 67.21 -18.54
CA GLY A 348 38.69 66.21 -19.42
C GLY A 348 37.20 66.07 -19.18
N GLU A 349 36.40 66.43 -20.18
CA GLU A 349 34.99 66.02 -20.27
C GLU A 349 34.92 64.55 -20.68
N GLY A 350 34.19 63.70 -19.99
CA GLY A 350 33.98 62.31 -20.33
C GLY A 350 32.64 61.78 -19.93
N ASP A 351 31.80 61.47 -20.90
CA ASP A 351 30.59 60.66 -20.73
C ASP A 351 30.99 59.18 -20.73
N ASN A 352 30.73 58.53 -19.64
CA ASN A 352 30.96 57.07 -19.56
C ASN A 352 29.61 56.34 -19.54
N ARG A 353 29.27 55.72 -20.66
CA ARG A 353 28.18 54.72 -20.73
C ARG A 353 28.78 53.33 -20.89
N GLY A 354 28.62 52.50 -19.89
CA GLY A 354 29.05 51.09 -19.94
C GLY A 354 27.91 50.14 -19.66
N SER A 355 27.71 49.17 -20.55
CA SER A 355 26.90 48.02 -20.25
C SER A 355 27.81 46.80 -20.20
N SER A 356 27.71 46.01 -19.14
CA SER A 356 28.39 44.73 -19.06
C SER A 356 27.39 43.59 -18.96
N THR A 357 27.52 42.59 -19.82
CA THR A 357 26.75 41.34 -19.76
C THR A 357 27.67 40.22 -19.33
N THR A 358 27.38 39.61 -18.21
CA THR A 358 28.14 38.48 -17.69
C THR A 358 27.39 37.21 -17.95
N TRP A 359 27.97 36.27 -18.72
CA TRP A 359 27.41 34.96 -18.98
C TRP A 359 28.08 33.93 -18.04
N GLY A 360 27.29 33.31 -17.18
CA GLY A 360 27.75 32.21 -16.36
C GLY A 360 27.58 30.86 -17.09
N ALA A 361 28.23 29.81 -16.59
CA ALA A 361 28.19 28.45 -17.16
C ALA A 361 26.82 27.75 -17.10
N SER A 362 25.78 28.41 -16.56
CA SER A 362 24.38 28.03 -16.67
C SER A 362 23.65 29.05 -17.55
N THR A 363 22.75 28.59 -18.37
CA THR A 363 22.03 29.24 -19.48
C THR A 363 21.30 30.57 -19.17
N PHE A 364 21.66 31.31 -18.14
CA PHE A 364 21.03 32.56 -17.73
C PHE A 364 22.03 33.71 -17.73
N GLY A 365 21.77 34.71 -18.57
CA GLY A 365 22.54 35.95 -18.60
C GLY A 365 21.99 36.98 -17.63
N THR A 366 22.87 37.66 -16.92
CA THR A 366 22.52 38.82 -16.12
C THR A 366 22.96 40.07 -16.86
N THR A 367 22.03 40.98 -17.17
CA THR A 367 22.34 42.25 -17.81
C THR A 367 22.34 43.35 -16.74
N THR A 368 23.47 43.99 -16.61
CA THR A 368 23.65 45.16 -15.70
C THR A 368 23.79 46.40 -16.53
N ALA A 369 22.91 47.38 -16.34
CA ALA A 369 23.05 48.71 -16.95
C ALA A 369 23.53 49.71 -15.90
N ASN A 370 24.62 50.38 -16.20
CA ASN A 370 25.14 51.45 -15.37
C ASN A 370 24.93 52.77 -16.13
N ASP A 371 24.19 53.69 -15.51
CA ASP A 371 24.10 55.09 -15.95
C ASP A 371 24.85 55.97 -14.94
N GLY A 372 25.94 56.54 -15.36
CA GLY A 372 26.73 57.49 -14.58
C GLY A 372 26.79 58.82 -15.29
N ARG A 373 26.39 59.91 -14.64
CA ARG A 373 26.56 61.28 -15.11
C ARG A 373 27.53 62.00 -14.19
N SER A 374 28.62 62.51 -14.74
CA SER A 374 29.57 63.39 -14.01
C SER A 374 29.54 64.76 -14.64
N ASP A 375 29.17 65.81 -13.86
CA ASP A 375 29.30 67.16 -14.26
C ASP A 375 30.60 67.77 -13.61
N ASN A 376 31.59 68.03 -14.44
CA ASN A 376 32.81 68.72 -14.02
C ASN A 376 32.65 70.24 -14.25
N TRP A 377 32.56 71.01 -13.14
CA TRP A 377 32.73 72.47 -13.20
C TRP A 377 34.12 72.81 -12.63
N GLY A 378 34.97 73.38 -13.50
CA GLY A 378 36.35 73.66 -13.17
C GLY A 378 36.53 74.61 -12.01
N GLU A 379 37.21 74.15 -11.04
CA GLU A 379 38.25 74.64 -10.20
C GLU A 379 38.58 73.57 -9.17
N ASN A 380 39.63 72.84 -9.42
CA ASN A 380 40.47 72.02 -8.52
C ASN A 380 39.83 71.24 -7.35
N ARG A 381 38.52 70.97 -7.35
CA ARG A 381 37.92 69.99 -6.45
C ARG A 381 36.76 69.30 -7.14
N GLY A 382 37.05 68.21 -7.84
CA GLY A 382 36.03 67.35 -8.36
C GLY A 382 35.42 66.46 -7.26
N ARG A 383 34.13 66.63 -6.96
CA ARG A 383 33.33 65.68 -6.20
C ARG A 383 32.45 64.93 -7.22
N SER A 384 32.66 63.65 -7.37
CA SER A 384 31.71 62.85 -8.12
C SER A 384 30.86 62.07 -7.11
N ASN A 385 29.55 62.24 -7.22
CA ASN A 385 28.57 61.42 -6.52
C ASN A 385 27.93 60.52 -7.59
N GLY A 386 28.20 59.25 -7.53
CA GLY A 386 27.53 58.27 -8.39
C GLY A 386 26.53 57.46 -7.58
N VAL A 387 25.29 57.44 -8.01
CA VAL A 387 24.29 56.51 -7.50
C VAL A 387 24.10 55.42 -8.53
N SER A 388 24.44 54.19 -8.20
CA SER A 388 24.18 53.04 -9.06
C SER A 388 22.98 52.28 -8.50
N VAL A 389 21.96 52.12 -9.31
CA VAL A 389 20.78 51.29 -8.98
C VAL A 389 20.73 50.15 -9.97
N ASN A 390 21.01 48.95 -9.48
CA ASN A 390 20.87 47.74 -10.26
C ASN A 390 19.53 47.07 -9.96
N ARG A 391 18.70 46.94 -10.97
CA ARG A 391 17.45 46.17 -10.91
C ARG A 391 17.57 45.02 -11.88
N GLY A 392 17.55 43.79 -11.34
CA GLY A 392 17.59 42.60 -12.13
C GLY A 392 16.59 41.56 -11.58
N TYR A 393 16.38 40.52 -12.30
CA TYR A 393 15.70 39.34 -11.79
C TYR A 393 16.55 38.14 -12.13
N SER A 394 16.55 37.17 -11.23
CA SER A 394 17.13 35.84 -11.47
C SER A 394 15.99 34.82 -11.55
N GLU A 395 16.04 34.00 -12.55
CA GLU A 395 15.13 32.85 -12.68
C GLU A 395 15.87 31.58 -12.23
N SER A 396 15.26 30.83 -11.31
CA SER A 396 15.77 29.56 -10.86
C SER A 396 14.67 28.50 -10.92
N THR A 397 15.04 27.27 -11.31
CA THR A 397 14.14 26.12 -11.27
C THR A 397 14.21 25.51 -9.89
N GLU A 398 13.18 25.73 -9.08
CA GLU A 398 13.08 25.25 -7.69
C GLU A 398 11.85 24.38 -7.52
N TYR A 399 11.80 23.56 -6.47
CA TYR A 399 10.58 22.85 -6.15
C TYR A 399 9.41 23.82 -5.95
N ALA A 400 8.23 23.45 -6.44
CA ALA A 400 7.01 24.20 -6.20
C ALA A 400 6.77 24.36 -4.69
N ILE A 401 7.08 23.30 -3.94
CA ILE A 401 7.09 23.26 -2.48
C ILE A 401 8.37 22.54 -2.05
N GLU A 402 9.14 23.20 -1.20
CA GLU A 402 10.38 22.62 -0.69
C GLU A 402 10.10 21.50 0.31
N PRO A 403 10.92 20.41 0.35
CA PRO A 403 10.73 19.31 1.29
C PRO A 403 10.57 19.77 2.74
N GLY A 404 11.30 20.79 3.16
CA GLY A 404 11.22 21.34 4.51
C GLY A 404 9.93 22.09 4.83
N ASP A 405 9.16 22.50 3.83
CA ASP A 405 7.92 23.25 4.05
C ASP A 405 6.80 22.38 4.63
N PHE A 406 6.80 21.07 4.34
CA PHE A 406 5.84 20.13 4.93
C PHE A 406 5.92 20.10 6.46
N ALA A 407 7.12 20.15 7.02
CA ALA A 407 7.32 20.19 8.47
C ALA A 407 7.10 21.58 9.10
N ARG A 408 7.40 22.66 8.34
CA ARG A 408 7.44 24.03 8.92
C ARG A 408 6.15 24.82 8.75
N ARG A 409 5.41 24.60 7.65
CA ARG A 409 4.31 25.49 7.26
C ARG A 409 2.93 24.89 7.45
N PHE A 410 2.82 23.57 7.58
CA PHE A 410 1.54 22.90 7.65
C PHE A 410 1.05 22.80 9.09
N LYS A 411 -0.21 23.20 9.31
CA LYS A 411 -0.88 23.10 10.59
C LYS A 411 -1.18 21.64 10.91
N THR A 412 -0.94 21.24 12.16
CA THR A 412 -1.11 19.86 12.63
C THR A 412 -2.39 19.62 13.43
N GLY A 413 -3.28 20.61 13.49
CA GLY A 413 -4.51 20.53 14.29
C GLY A 413 -4.31 20.90 15.75
N GLY A 414 -5.26 20.49 16.58
CA GLY A 414 -5.26 20.80 18.00
C GLY A 414 -5.58 22.26 18.34
N PRO A 415 -5.67 22.61 19.64
CA PRO A 415 -6.04 23.96 20.09
C PRO A 415 -5.10 25.05 19.58
N ALA A 416 -3.79 24.78 19.53
CA ALA A 416 -2.77 25.72 19.07
C ALA A 416 -2.94 26.14 17.61
N ASN A 417 -3.59 25.32 16.80
CA ASN A 417 -3.88 25.58 15.39
C ASN A 417 -5.37 25.81 15.13
N ASN A 418 -6.16 26.16 16.14
CA ASN A 418 -7.61 26.32 16.05
C ASN A 418 -8.32 25.08 15.47
N PHE A 419 -7.80 23.88 15.78
CA PHE A 419 -8.29 22.60 15.25
C PHE A 419 -8.26 22.50 13.72
N GLN A 420 -7.38 23.26 13.07
CA GLN A 420 -7.18 23.22 11.63
C GLN A 420 -5.97 22.35 11.28
N VAL A 421 -6.14 21.52 10.27
CA VAL A 421 -5.07 20.71 9.65
C VAL A 421 -4.89 21.17 8.22
N THR A 422 -3.68 21.54 7.83
CA THR A 422 -3.38 21.92 6.45
C THR A 422 -2.83 20.71 5.70
N GLY A 423 -3.36 20.46 4.52
CA GLY A 423 -2.87 19.46 3.59
C GLY A 423 -2.64 20.03 2.20
N LEU A 424 -1.87 19.32 1.42
CA LEU A 424 -1.60 19.63 0.04
C LEU A 424 -2.19 18.55 -0.83
N TRP A 425 -3.23 18.86 -1.57
CA TRP A 425 -3.91 17.94 -2.46
C TRP A 425 -3.26 17.99 -3.85
N PHE A 426 -2.66 16.88 -4.25
CA PHE A 426 -2.08 16.68 -5.57
C PHE A 426 -2.93 15.70 -6.39
N ARG A 427 -3.11 16.00 -7.68
CA ARG A 427 -3.78 15.11 -8.64
C ARG A 427 -2.97 15.01 -9.93
N ALA A 428 -2.50 13.83 -10.26
CA ALA A 428 -1.78 13.60 -11.50
C ALA A 428 -2.70 13.78 -12.72
N GLY A 429 -2.21 14.49 -13.74
CA GLY A 429 -2.91 14.68 -15.01
C GLY A 429 -4.17 15.55 -14.97
N GLN A 430 -4.46 16.22 -13.85
CA GLN A 430 -5.62 17.11 -13.70
C GLN A 430 -5.25 18.41 -13.00
N THR A 431 -5.86 19.52 -13.39
CA THR A 431 -5.69 20.83 -12.76
C THR A 431 -6.91 21.20 -11.92
N PHE A 432 -6.65 21.81 -10.76
CA PHE A 432 -7.72 22.40 -9.95
C PHE A 432 -8.05 23.79 -10.48
N ARG A 433 -9.34 24.10 -10.65
CA ARG A 433 -9.79 25.43 -11.09
C ARG A 433 -9.33 26.54 -10.13
N ALA A 434 -9.28 26.24 -8.82
CA ALA A 434 -8.94 27.22 -7.79
C ALA A 434 -7.45 27.61 -7.80
N SER A 435 -6.54 26.71 -8.15
CA SER A 435 -5.10 26.99 -8.17
C SER A 435 -4.52 27.15 -9.57
N GLY A 436 -5.25 26.75 -10.62
CA GLY A 436 -4.74 26.68 -11.99
C GLY A 436 -3.62 25.64 -12.17
N THR A 437 -3.36 24.80 -11.17
CA THR A 437 -2.31 23.77 -11.16
C THR A 437 -2.89 22.42 -10.72
N ASN A 438 -2.07 21.38 -10.77
CA ASN A 438 -2.41 20.03 -10.26
C ASN A 438 -2.28 19.91 -8.74
N VAL A 439 -2.05 21.03 -8.04
CA VAL A 439 -1.86 21.09 -6.59
C VAL A 439 -2.81 22.14 -5.97
N LEU A 440 -3.44 21.77 -4.86
CA LEU A 440 -4.34 22.65 -4.12
C LEU A 440 -4.03 22.55 -2.62
N PRO A 441 -3.63 23.66 -1.97
CA PRO A 441 -3.62 23.73 -0.52
C PRO A 441 -5.04 23.64 0.03
N VAL A 442 -5.26 22.76 1.01
CA VAL A 442 -6.57 22.54 1.64
C VAL A 442 -6.44 22.62 3.14
N THR A 443 -7.50 23.09 3.80
CA THR A 443 -7.56 23.13 5.26
C THR A 443 -8.78 22.33 5.71
N PHE A 444 -8.54 21.38 6.61
CA PHE A 444 -9.57 20.55 7.22
C PHE A 444 -9.81 21.03 8.64
N SER A 445 -11.08 20.98 9.09
CA SER A 445 -11.44 21.18 10.49
C SER A 445 -11.51 19.85 11.22
N GLN A 446 -10.99 19.80 12.44
CA GLN A 446 -11.13 18.67 13.36
C GLN A 446 -12.39 18.77 14.26
N ARG A 447 -13.18 19.83 14.08
CA ARG A 447 -14.45 20.08 14.81
C ARG A 447 -15.65 19.72 13.96
#